data_2ba86189b1c60993aca56b9d6b4b0ae8
#
_entry.id   2ba86189b1c60993aca56b9d6b4b0ae8
#
_cell.length_a   1.000
_cell.length_b   1.000
_cell.length_c   1.000
_cell.angle_alpha   90.00
_cell.angle_beta   90.00
_cell.angle_gamma   90.00
#
_symmetry.space_group_name_H-M   'P 1'
#
loop_
_entity.id
_entity.type
_entity.pdbx_description
1 polymer ?
#
loop_
_entity_poly.entity_id
_entity_poly.type
_entity_poly.pdbx_seq_one_letter_code
_entity_poly.pdbx_strand_id
1 'polypeptide(L)'
;IPYYMDELQKFAPYGEGNPNPVFLIHDFYLSPRNGHFFQRIGQNAEHIKLYGNNMDAIGFDMAERFINNEVPKQIDIIGTLSFNYFNNRKKIQIEIFDYLSIKKEKTPFIESLESLLTL
;
A
#
# COMPACT_ATOMS: atom_id res chain seq x y z
N ILE A 1 11.07 14.04 5.02
CA ILE A 1 11.13 12.59 4.74
C ILE A 1 11.54 11.89 6.01
N PRO A 2 10.78 10.89 6.42
CA PRO A 2 11.06 10.20 7.67
C PRO A 2 12.43 9.52 7.67
N TYR A 3 13.10 9.50 8.83
CA TYR A 3 14.46 8.97 8.99
C TYR A 3 14.61 7.49 8.61
N TYR A 4 13.54 6.69 8.63
CA TYR A 4 13.59 5.29 8.25
C TYR A 4 13.84 5.07 6.75
N MET A 5 13.79 6.11 5.96
CA MET A 5 14.21 6.02 4.56
C MET A 5 15.68 5.64 4.42
N ASP A 6 16.54 6.09 5.33
CA ASP A 6 17.94 5.73 5.31
C ASP A 6 18.14 4.22 5.54
N GLU A 7 17.31 3.61 6.36
CA GLU A 7 17.33 2.17 6.57
C GLU A 7 16.81 1.39 5.37
N LEU A 8 15.75 1.88 4.74
CA LEU A 8 15.22 1.26 3.52
C LEU A 8 16.21 1.32 2.37
N GLN A 9 16.98 2.39 2.28
CA GLN A 9 18.02 2.55 1.27
C GLN A 9 19.08 1.44 1.34
N LYS A 10 19.31 0.85 2.50
CA LYS A 10 20.23 -0.26 2.66
C LYS A 10 19.72 -1.55 2.02
N PHE A 11 18.41 -1.67 1.87
CA PHE A 11 17.76 -2.84 1.28
C PHE A 11 17.40 -2.63 -0.18
N ALA A 12 17.31 -1.38 -0.61
CA ALA A 12 17.01 -1.07 -1.99
C ALA A 12 18.28 -1.16 -2.84
N PRO A 13 18.25 -1.86 -3.95
CA PRO A 13 19.33 -1.73 -4.91
C PRO A 13 19.25 -0.31 -5.48
N TYR A 14 19.96 0.63 -4.88
CA TYR A 14 20.38 1.82 -5.57
C TYR A 14 21.35 1.39 -6.63
N GLY A 15 20.82 0.69 -7.59
CA GLY A 15 21.63 0.22 -8.66
C GLY A 15 21.27 0.92 -9.92
N GLU A 16 22.12 0.75 -10.86
CA GLU A 16 21.88 1.03 -12.24
C GLU A 16 20.47 0.53 -12.61
N GLY A 17 19.59 1.41 -13.07
CA GLY A 17 18.28 1.06 -13.56
C GLY A 17 17.10 1.39 -12.65
N ASN A 18 17.32 1.76 -11.40
CA ASN A 18 16.22 2.20 -10.54
C ASN A 18 16.59 3.49 -9.78
N PRO A 19 16.46 4.66 -10.44
CA PRO A 19 16.81 5.94 -9.83
C PRO A 19 15.83 6.40 -8.77
N ASN A 20 14.70 5.71 -8.62
CA ASN A 20 13.66 6.14 -7.69
C ASN A 20 13.90 5.52 -6.31
N PRO A 21 13.87 6.32 -5.25
CA PRO A 21 14.02 5.80 -3.90
C PRO A 21 12.84 4.91 -3.52
N VAL A 22 13.14 3.90 -2.71
CA VAL A 22 12.13 3.01 -2.14
C VAL A 22 11.73 3.52 -0.77
N PHE A 23 10.44 3.53 -0.51
CA PHE A 23 9.86 4.03 0.73
C PHE A 23 9.14 2.92 1.48
N LEU A 24 9.18 3.00 2.80
CA LEU A 24 8.22 2.29 3.64
C LEU A 24 7.11 3.27 4.01
N ILE A 25 5.92 2.97 3.59
CA ILE A 25 4.75 3.79 3.86
C ILE A 25 3.90 3.05 4.86
N HIS A 26 3.84 3.56 6.08
CA HIS A 26 3.00 3.03 7.12
C HIS A 26 1.58 3.55 7.00
N ASP A 27 0.63 2.69 7.31
CA ASP A 27 -0.76 3.08 7.48
C ASP A 27 -1.37 3.72 6.24
N PHE A 28 -1.19 3.06 5.09
CA PHE A 28 -1.94 3.43 3.91
C PHE A 28 -3.38 2.96 4.08
N TYR A 29 -4.30 3.92 4.22
CA TYR A 29 -5.72 3.65 4.37
C TYR A 29 -6.41 3.68 3.02
N LEU A 30 -7.16 2.62 2.72
CA LEU A 30 -8.01 2.61 1.56
C LEU A 30 -9.19 3.53 1.81
N SER A 31 -9.46 4.42 0.86
CA SER A 31 -10.53 5.40 0.93
C SER A 31 -11.48 5.17 -0.24
N PRO A 32 -12.76 4.94 0.01
CA PRO A 32 -13.67 4.60 -1.08
C PRO A 32 -13.85 5.77 -2.04
N ARG A 33 -13.90 5.44 -3.31
CA ARG A 33 -14.21 6.39 -4.39
C ARG A 33 -15.37 5.82 -5.20
N ASN A 34 -16.49 6.52 -5.21
CA ASN A 34 -17.74 6.04 -5.80
C ASN A 34 -18.19 4.66 -5.25
N GLY A 35 -17.94 4.43 -3.95
CA GLY A 35 -18.28 3.18 -3.28
C GLY A 35 -17.28 2.04 -3.47
N HIS A 36 -16.18 2.27 -4.18
CA HIS A 36 -15.16 1.26 -4.45
C HIS A 36 -13.84 1.63 -3.78
N PHE A 37 -13.20 0.64 -3.12
CA PHE A 37 -11.91 0.82 -2.46
C PHE A 37 -10.73 0.55 -3.40
N PHE A 38 -10.96 -0.19 -4.47
CA PHE A 38 -9.92 -0.56 -5.43
C PHE A 38 -10.54 -0.84 -6.80
N GLN A 39 -9.67 -0.93 -7.81
CA GLN A 39 -10.05 -1.29 -9.17
C GLN A 39 -9.02 -2.25 -9.74
N ARG A 40 -9.48 -3.31 -10.37
CA ARG A 40 -8.60 -4.17 -11.17
C ARG A 40 -8.36 -3.52 -12.51
N ILE A 41 -7.11 -3.52 -12.95
CA ILE A 41 -6.71 -2.95 -14.23
C ILE A 41 -5.80 -3.91 -14.98
N GLY A 42 -5.60 -3.63 -16.27
CA GLY A 42 -4.82 -4.48 -17.14
C GLY A 42 -5.69 -5.36 -18.04
N GLN A 43 -5.10 -5.89 -19.09
CA GLN A 43 -5.79 -6.68 -20.11
C GLN A 43 -6.45 -7.94 -19.51
N ASN A 44 -5.80 -8.56 -18.53
CA ASN A 44 -6.30 -9.72 -17.80
C ASN A 44 -6.74 -9.38 -16.37
N ALA A 45 -6.95 -8.11 -16.07
CA ALA A 45 -7.28 -7.62 -14.73
C ALA A 45 -6.27 -8.10 -13.67
N GLU A 46 -5.00 -8.22 -14.05
CA GLU A 46 -3.93 -8.74 -13.20
C GLU A 46 -3.35 -7.72 -12.24
N HIS A 47 -3.53 -6.42 -12.53
CA HIS A 47 -3.02 -5.33 -11.70
C HIS A 47 -4.12 -4.77 -10.82
N ILE A 48 -3.73 -4.12 -9.73
CA ILE A 48 -4.69 -3.53 -8.82
C ILE A 48 -4.33 -2.08 -8.52
N LYS A 49 -5.33 -1.22 -8.56
CA LYS A 49 -5.22 0.17 -8.13
C LYS A 49 -6.00 0.34 -6.84
N LEU A 50 -5.31 0.74 -5.79
CA LEU A 50 -5.90 1.01 -4.49
C LEU A 50 -6.17 2.49 -4.35
N TYR A 51 -7.37 2.84 -3.95
CA TYR A 51 -7.74 4.23 -3.74
C TYR A 51 -7.36 4.68 -2.34
N GLY A 52 -6.55 5.71 -2.28
CA GLY A 52 -6.18 6.36 -1.02
C GLY A 52 -6.78 7.73 -0.89
N ASN A 53 -6.67 8.31 0.28
CA ASN A 53 -7.24 9.63 0.55
C ASN A 53 -6.52 10.75 -0.22
N ASN A 54 -5.20 10.76 -0.18
CA ASN A 54 -4.39 11.79 -0.85
C ASN A 54 -3.67 11.27 -2.08
N MET A 55 -3.46 9.97 -2.15
CA MET A 55 -2.63 9.33 -3.16
C MET A 55 -3.13 7.92 -3.39
N ASP A 56 -3.18 7.51 -4.64
CA ASP A 56 -3.51 6.14 -4.99
C ASP A 56 -2.25 5.28 -5.03
N ALA A 57 -2.41 3.97 -4.95
CA ALA A 57 -1.31 3.02 -5.06
C ALA A 57 -1.63 2.00 -6.15
N ILE A 58 -0.61 1.61 -6.91
CA ILE A 58 -0.76 0.60 -7.96
C ILE A 58 0.15 -0.58 -7.67
N GLY A 59 -0.43 -1.79 -7.73
CA GLY A 59 0.31 -3.04 -7.60
C GLY A 59 0.23 -3.84 -8.88
N PHE A 60 1.36 -4.00 -9.57
CA PHE A 60 1.44 -4.80 -10.78
C PHE A 60 1.45 -6.28 -10.43
N ASP A 61 0.61 -7.06 -11.12
CA ASP A 61 0.43 -8.50 -10.91
C ASP A 61 0.01 -8.88 -9.48
N MET A 62 -0.61 -7.97 -8.76
CA MET A 62 -0.99 -8.16 -7.36
C MET A 62 -2.49 -8.32 -7.12
N ALA A 63 -3.29 -8.27 -8.18
CA ALA A 63 -4.74 -8.28 -8.02
C ALA A 63 -5.25 -9.55 -7.31
N GLU A 64 -4.82 -10.72 -7.74
CA GLU A 64 -5.25 -11.97 -7.13
C GLU A 64 -4.80 -12.08 -5.67
N ARG A 65 -3.55 -11.75 -5.39
CA ARG A 65 -3.02 -11.78 -4.02
C ARG A 65 -3.82 -10.89 -3.09
N PHE A 66 -4.16 -9.68 -3.55
CA PHE A 66 -4.88 -8.71 -2.75
C PHE A 66 -6.33 -9.13 -2.50
N ILE A 67 -7.00 -9.65 -3.52
CA ILE A 67 -8.43 -9.99 -3.47
C ILE A 67 -8.67 -11.34 -2.81
N ASN A 68 -7.80 -12.33 -3.02
CA ASN A 68 -7.91 -13.65 -2.42
C ASN A 68 -7.68 -13.66 -0.91
N ASN A 69 -6.96 -12.66 -0.42
CA ASN A 69 -6.94 -12.36 1.00
C ASN A 69 -8.09 -11.42 1.31
N GLU A 70 -8.60 -11.43 2.52
CA GLU A 70 -9.60 -10.45 2.93
C GLU A 70 -9.08 -9.05 2.63
N VAL A 71 -9.86 -8.24 1.91
CA VAL A 71 -9.44 -6.90 1.51
C VAL A 71 -9.19 -6.05 2.75
N PRO A 72 -7.95 -5.68 3.03
CA PRO A 72 -7.63 -4.89 4.21
C PRO A 72 -8.03 -3.44 3.99
N LYS A 73 -8.43 -2.77 5.06
CA LYS A 73 -8.68 -1.33 5.04
C LYS A 73 -7.41 -0.51 5.19
N GLN A 74 -6.36 -1.13 5.68
CA GLN A 74 -5.09 -0.50 6.01
C GLN A 74 -3.96 -1.46 5.70
N ILE A 75 -2.93 -0.95 5.03
CA ILE A 75 -1.73 -1.73 4.69
C ILE A 75 -0.48 -0.89 4.91
N ASP A 76 0.63 -1.57 5.15
CA ASP A 76 1.95 -0.98 5.01
C ASP A 76 2.50 -1.32 3.63
N ILE A 77 3.09 -0.36 2.97
CA ILE A 77 3.56 -0.51 1.60
C ILE A 77 5.07 -0.30 1.55
N ILE A 78 5.75 -1.21 0.87
CA ILE A 78 7.11 -0.99 0.37
C ILE A 78 6.97 -0.66 -1.11
N GLY A 79 7.40 0.52 -1.49
CA GLY A 79 7.22 0.94 -2.87
C GLY A 79 7.99 2.20 -3.20
N THR A 80 7.67 2.76 -4.33
CA THR A 80 8.26 4.00 -4.82
C THR A 80 7.18 4.94 -5.31
N LEU A 81 7.54 6.20 -5.50
CA LEU A 81 6.63 7.17 -6.13
C LEU A 81 6.79 7.11 -7.64
N SER A 82 5.69 7.13 -8.33
CA SER A 82 5.66 7.20 -9.78
C SER A 82 4.67 8.27 -10.23
N PHE A 83 4.73 8.62 -11.51
CA PHE A 83 3.86 9.64 -12.06
C PHE A 83 2.90 9.01 -13.06
N ASN A 84 1.65 9.42 -12.95
CA ASN A 84 0.63 9.08 -13.92
C ASN A 84 0.19 10.37 -14.63
N TYR A 85 0.19 10.33 -15.95
CA TYR A 85 -0.27 11.44 -16.77
C TYR A 85 -1.66 11.12 -17.28
N PHE A 86 -2.61 11.96 -16.94
CA PHE A 86 -3.98 11.84 -17.37
C PHE A 86 -4.55 13.22 -17.68
N ASN A 87 -5.11 13.39 -18.86
CA ASN A 87 -5.64 14.68 -19.33
C ASN A 87 -4.66 15.84 -19.17
N ASN A 88 -3.39 15.63 -19.55
CA ASN A 88 -2.30 16.61 -19.41
C ASN A 88 -1.98 17.01 -17.96
N ARG A 89 -2.47 16.25 -16.98
CA ARG A 89 -2.16 16.43 -15.56
C ARG A 89 -1.25 15.35 -15.07
N LYS A 90 -0.22 15.77 -14.35
CA LYS A 90 0.70 14.87 -13.68
C LYS A 90 0.17 14.57 -12.29
N LYS A 91 -0.08 13.30 -12.02
CA LYS A 91 -0.53 12.83 -10.71
C LYS A 91 0.50 11.88 -10.13
N ILE A 92 0.86 12.09 -8.87
CA ILE A 92 1.76 11.18 -8.16
C ILE A 92 0.97 10.01 -7.64
N GLN A 93 1.53 8.81 -7.77
CA GLN A 93 0.99 7.59 -7.22
C GLN A 93 2.10 6.76 -6.59
N ILE A 94 1.72 5.83 -5.73
CA ILE A 94 2.65 4.85 -5.14
C ILE A 94 2.68 3.63 -6.06
N GLU A 95 3.87 3.19 -6.46
CA GLU A 95 4.06 1.88 -7.07
C GLU A 95 4.44 0.89 -5.97
N ILE A 96 3.60 -0.14 -5.78
CA ILE A 96 3.78 -1.11 -4.73
C ILE A 96 4.76 -2.19 -5.18
N PHE A 97 5.82 -2.40 -4.40
CA PHE A 97 6.71 -3.55 -4.58
C PHE A 97 6.28 -4.72 -3.71
N ASP A 98 5.85 -4.43 -2.49
CA ASP A 98 5.27 -5.39 -1.58
C ASP A 98 4.40 -4.67 -0.54
N TYR A 99 3.53 -5.40 0.12
CA TYR A 99 2.70 -4.83 1.16
C TYR A 99 2.41 -5.86 2.24
N LEU A 100 2.12 -5.35 3.43
CA LEU A 100 1.67 -6.15 4.55
C LEU A 100 0.30 -5.63 4.98
N SER A 101 -0.67 -6.52 5.01
CA SER A 101 -1.94 -6.21 5.66
C SER A 101 -1.73 -6.38 7.15
N ILE A 102 -1.77 -5.28 7.86
CA ILE A 102 -1.79 -5.34 9.32
C ILE A 102 -3.20 -5.73 9.74
N LYS A 103 -3.45 -7.02 9.75
CA LYS A 103 -4.44 -7.53 10.68
C LYS A 103 -3.79 -7.38 12.04
N LYS A 104 -4.32 -6.49 12.85
CA LYS A 104 -4.12 -6.61 14.28
C LYS A 104 -4.79 -7.91 14.68
N GLU A 105 -4.07 -9.03 14.55
CA GLU A 105 -4.50 -10.26 15.17
C GLU A 105 -4.44 -9.99 16.68
N LYS A 106 -5.62 -9.71 17.21
CA LYS A 106 -5.78 -9.66 18.64
C LYS A 106 -5.55 -11.07 19.14
N THR A 107 -4.40 -11.29 19.78
CA THR A 107 -4.19 -12.51 20.53
C THR A 107 -5.21 -12.58 21.65
N PRO A 108 -5.60 -13.76 22.13
CA PRO A 108 -6.53 -13.87 23.27
C PRO A 108 -6.07 -13.08 24.50
N PHE A 109 -4.75 -12.95 24.67
CA PHE A 109 -4.17 -12.15 25.74
C PHE A 109 -4.46 -10.65 25.55
N ILE A 110 -4.29 -10.13 24.35
CA ILE A 110 -4.57 -8.72 24.02
C ILE A 110 -6.06 -8.43 24.17
N GLU A 111 -6.93 -9.33 23.71
CA GLU A 111 -8.38 -9.19 23.90
C GLU A 111 -8.77 -9.12 25.37
N SER A 112 -8.14 -9.95 26.21
CA SER A 112 -8.36 -9.93 27.64
C SER A 112 -7.94 -8.60 28.27
N LEU A 113 -6.80 -8.06 27.85
CA LEU A 113 -6.31 -6.76 28.33
C LEU A 113 -7.25 -5.62 27.89
N GLU A 114 -7.69 -5.62 26.66
CA GLU A 114 -8.63 -4.61 26.15
C GLU A 114 -9.96 -4.66 26.91
N SER A 115 -10.47 -5.85 27.22
CA SER A 115 -11.69 -6.02 28.02
C SER A 115 -11.54 -5.44 29.41
N LEU A 116 -10.37 -5.60 30.03
CA LEU A 116 -10.09 -5.03 31.36
C LEU A 116 -9.99 -3.50 31.32
N LEU A 117 -9.48 -2.94 30.22
CA LEU A 117 -9.31 -1.49 30.06
C LEU A 117 -10.60 -0.77 29.71
N THR A 118 -11.60 -1.47 29.22
CA THR A 118 -12.89 -0.91 28.81
C THR A 118 -14.00 -1.05 29.85
N LEU A 119 -13.70 -1.63 31.01
CA LEU A 119 -14.64 -1.76 32.11
C LEU A 119 -14.92 -0.41 32.80
#